data_2e53de6a6ea335d19cc0c755f0d53a70
#
_entry.id   2e53de6a6ea335d19cc0c755f0d53a70
#
_cell.length_a   1.000
_cell.length_b   1.000
_cell.length_c   1.000
_cell.angle_alpha   90.00
_cell.angle_beta   90.00
_cell.angle_gamma   90.00
#
_symmetry.space_group_name_H-M   'P 1'
#
loop_
_entity.id
_entity.type
_entity.pdbx_description
1 polymer ?
#
loop_
_entity_poly.entity_id
_entity_poly.type
_entity_poly.pdbx_seq_one_letter_code
_entity_poly.pdbx_strand_id
1 'polypeptide(L)'
;MEMEIVFPGGARVDAVAGNMSIPTDQHGSAPAPFALFLASIGTCAGIYVLSFVQQRGLSTEGLKIVQRMKRDMTGMISEVELDIQLPDGFPDKYRDAVIRAAEQCAVKKHLEDPPSFDIRTSVTAQAAA
;
A
#
# COMPACT_ATOMS: atom_id res chain seq x y z
N MET A 1 15.44 -3.76 -9.23
CA MET A 1 15.39 -3.36 -7.80
C MET A 1 15.59 -4.61 -6.93
N GLU A 2 16.38 -4.48 -5.91
CA GLU A 2 16.60 -5.55 -4.93
C GLU A 2 16.23 -5.06 -3.55
N MET A 3 15.56 -5.92 -2.79
CA MET A 3 15.16 -5.64 -1.43
C MET A 3 15.59 -6.82 -0.55
N GLU A 4 16.21 -6.53 0.56
CA GLU A 4 16.62 -7.55 1.52
C GLU A 4 15.58 -7.63 2.64
N ILE A 5 15.24 -8.85 3.03
CA ILE A 5 14.39 -9.10 4.18
C ILE A 5 15.28 -9.64 5.29
N VAL A 6 15.33 -8.92 6.39
CA VAL A 6 16.26 -9.18 7.48
C VAL A 6 15.51 -9.46 8.79
N PHE A 7 16.20 -10.12 9.72
CA PHE A 7 15.63 -10.61 10.97
C PHE A 7 16.38 -9.97 12.16
N PRO A 8 15.99 -8.75 12.59
CA PRO A 8 16.75 -8.04 13.63
C PRO A 8 16.67 -8.65 15.01
N GLY A 9 15.65 -9.44 15.27
CA GLY A 9 15.45 -10.09 16.56
C GLY A 9 13.99 -10.07 17.01
N GLY A 10 13.64 -10.90 17.98
CA GLY A 10 12.25 -11.03 18.43
C GLY A 10 11.33 -11.46 17.30
N ALA A 11 10.20 -10.79 17.16
CA ALA A 11 9.23 -11.03 16.08
C ALA A 11 9.40 -10.07 14.91
N ARG A 12 10.49 -9.29 14.88
CA ARG A 12 10.76 -8.32 13.82
C ARG A 12 11.21 -8.99 12.55
N VAL A 13 10.63 -8.55 11.44
CA VAL A 13 11.07 -8.88 10.07
C VAL A 13 11.01 -7.57 9.30
N ASP A 14 12.17 -7.08 8.87
CA ASP A 14 12.26 -5.76 8.24
C ASP A 14 12.63 -5.88 6.76
N ALA A 15 12.08 -4.99 5.95
CA ALA A 15 12.48 -4.85 4.56
C ALA A 15 13.43 -3.66 4.41
N VAL A 16 14.56 -3.88 3.73
CA VAL A 16 15.59 -2.85 3.53
C VAL A 16 15.92 -2.73 2.05
N ALA A 17 15.87 -1.53 1.53
CA ALA A 17 16.24 -1.23 0.14
C ALA A 17 16.93 0.14 0.10
N GLY A 18 18.23 0.15 -0.21
CA GLY A 18 19.01 1.39 -0.17
C GLY A 18 18.95 2.04 1.22
N ASN A 19 18.52 3.31 1.28
CA ASN A 19 18.34 4.02 2.56
C ASN A 19 16.99 3.76 3.19
N MET A 20 16.09 3.06 2.52
CA MET A 20 14.75 2.82 3.03
C MET A 20 14.74 1.59 3.91
N SER A 21 14.11 1.70 5.08
CA SER A 21 13.87 0.59 5.99
C SER A 21 12.41 0.58 6.40
N ILE A 22 11.77 -0.56 6.25
CA ILE A 22 10.36 -0.74 6.61
C ILE A 22 10.30 -1.84 7.68
N PRO A 23 10.12 -1.47 8.95
CA PRO A 23 10.00 -2.47 10.02
C PRO A 23 8.63 -3.13 9.99
N THR A 24 8.58 -4.40 10.29
CA THR A 24 7.34 -5.11 10.57
C THR A 24 7.48 -5.94 11.83
N ASP A 25 6.37 -6.14 12.52
CA ASP A 25 6.35 -6.95 13.74
C ASP A 25 4.94 -7.53 13.93
N GLN A 26 4.85 -8.86 13.86
CA GLN A 26 3.57 -9.54 14.06
C GLN A 26 3.03 -9.37 15.48
N HIS A 27 3.89 -9.03 16.46
CA HIS A 27 3.51 -8.84 17.86
C HIS A 27 3.23 -7.37 18.23
N GLY A 28 3.28 -6.44 17.28
CA GLY A 28 2.74 -5.11 17.45
C GLY A 28 3.71 -3.96 17.73
N SER A 29 5.03 -4.18 17.78
CA SER A 29 5.97 -3.07 17.93
C SER A 29 6.11 -2.25 16.62
N ALA A 30 5.62 -2.81 15.53
CA ALA A 30 5.54 -2.17 14.20
C ALA A 30 4.34 -2.78 13.48
N PRO A 31 3.91 -2.23 12.34
CA PRO A 31 2.81 -2.82 11.59
C PRO A 31 3.10 -4.26 11.19
N ALA A 32 2.07 -5.12 11.22
CA ALA A 32 2.18 -6.45 10.64
C ALA A 32 2.32 -6.35 9.11
N PRO A 33 3.01 -7.31 8.46
CA PRO A 33 3.19 -7.26 7.00
C PRO A 33 1.88 -7.11 6.22
N PHE A 34 0.83 -7.81 6.63
CA PHE A 34 -0.45 -7.73 5.93
C PHE A 34 -1.09 -6.34 6.06
N ALA A 35 -0.89 -5.66 7.19
CA ALA A 35 -1.35 -4.28 7.36
C ALA A 35 -0.66 -3.34 6.37
N LEU A 36 0.63 -3.55 6.10
CA LEU A 36 1.35 -2.77 5.09
C LEU A 36 0.80 -3.02 3.69
N PHE A 37 0.46 -4.27 3.39
CA PHE A 37 -0.18 -4.60 2.11
C PHE A 37 -1.50 -3.84 1.95
N LEU A 38 -2.36 -3.86 2.97
CA LEU A 38 -3.63 -3.14 2.93
C LEU A 38 -3.40 -1.63 2.83
N ALA A 39 -2.47 -1.09 3.61
CA ALA A 39 -2.15 0.34 3.57
C ALA A 39 -1.66 0.76 2.18
N SER A 40 -0.90 -0.10 1.51
CA SER A 40 -0.38 0.21 0.17
C SER A 40 -1.49 0.39 -0.87
N ILE A 41 -2.61 -0.30 -0.71
CA ILE A 41 -3.75 -0.17 -1.62
C ILE A 41 -4.29 1.26 -1.57
N GLY A 42 -4.61 1.74 -0.37
CA GLY A 42 -5.16 3.08 -0.18
C GLY A 42 -4.16 4.19 -0.42
N THR A 43 -2.92 4.04 0.05
CA THR A 43 -1.90 5.08 -0.12
C THR A 43 -1.49 5.22 -1.58
N CYS A 44 -1.41 4.13 -2.33
CA CYS A 44 -1.11 4.19 -3.76
C CYS A 44 -2.22 4.91 -4.52
N ALA A 45 -3.48 4.57 -4.26
CA ALA A 45 -4.61 5.29 -4.84
C ALA A 45 -4.58 6.78 -4.43
N GLY A 46 -4.22 7.04 -3.18
CA GLY A 46 -4.11 8.38 -2.62
C GLY A 46 -3.10 9.27 -3.33
N ILE A 47 -1.98 8.72 -3.78
CA ILE A 47 -0.98 9.48 -4.54
C ILE A 47 -1.60 10.05 -5.82
N TYR A 48 -2.39 9.26 -6.52
CA TYR A 48 -3.04 9.70 -7.75
C TYR A 48 -4.14 10.74 -7.48
N VAL A 49 -4.89 10.57 -6.40
CA VAL A 49 -5.87 11.56 -5.96
C VAL A 49 -5.17 12.86 -5.59
N LEU A 50 -4.08 12.79 -4.84
CA LEU A 50 -3.29 13.97 -4.44
C LEU A 50 -2.77 14.71 -5.67
N SER A 51 -2.17 13.99 -6.61
CA SER A 51 -1.67 14.60 -7.84
C SER A 51 -2.77 15.30 -8.62
N PHE A 52 -3.94 14.67 -8.73
CA PHE A 52 -5.10 15.26 -9.42
C PHE A 52 -5.51 16.59 -8.77
N VAL A 53 -5.61 16.59 -7.44
CA VAL A 53 -6.05 17.76 -6.67
C VAL A 53 -5.01 18.88 -6.77
N GLN A 54 -3.74 18.56 -6.62
CA GLN A 54 -2.64 19.54 -6.67
C GLN A 54 -2.52 20.19 -8.05
N GLN A 55 -2.65 19.41 -9.11
CA GLN A 55 -2.56 19.93 -10.49
C GLN A 55 -3.66 20.92 -10.81
N ARG A 56 -4.75 20.88 -10.10
CA ARG A 56 -5.89 21.80 -10.30
C ARG A 56 -5.94 22.91 -9.26
N GLY A 57 -4.91 23.01 -8.41
CA GLY A 57 -4.84 24.02 -7.37
C GLY A 57 -5.92 23.90 -6.31
N LEU A 58 -6.48 22.71 -6.13
CA LEU A 58 -7.52 22.47 -5.13
C LEU A 58 -6.87 22.15 -3.77
N SER A 59 -7.60 22.48 -2.70
CA SER A 59 -7.13 22.20 -1.34
C SER A 59 -7.27 20.72 -1.00
N THR A 60 -6.31 20.21 -0.23
CA THR A 60 -6.37 18.88 0.37
C THR A 60 -7.02 18.90 1.76
N GLU A 61 -7.34 20.07 2.30
CA GLU A 61 -7.96 20.19 3.60
C GLU A 61 -9.34 19.53 3.60
N GLY A 62 -9.54 18.56 4.50
CA GLY A 62 -10.77 17.79 4.57
C GLY A 62 -10.83 16.61 3.60
N LEU A 63 -9.84 16.47 2.71
CA LEU A 63 -9.76 15.31 1.81
C LEU A 63 -9.21 14.10 2.56
N LYS A 64 -9.91 12.98 2.47
CA LYS A 64 -9.38 11.71 2.95
C LYS A 64 -10.00 10.55 2.19
N ILE A 65 -9.34 9.41 2.25
CA ILE A 65 -9.86 8.15 1.72
C ILE A 65 -10.12 7.24 2.91
N VAL A 66 -11.34 6.74 3.02
CA VAL A 66 -11.67 5.71 4.00
C VAL A 66 -11.68 4.38 3.29
N GLN A 67 -10.81 3.48 3.73
CA GLN A 67 -10.68 2.15 3.16
C GLN A 67 -11.40 1.14 4.04
N ARG A 68 -12.30 0.37 3.45
CA ARG A 68 -13.05 -0.67 4.16
C ARG A 68 -12.85 -2.00 3.47
N MET A 69 -12.50 -3.01 4.23
CA MET A 69 -12.28 -4.36 3.71
C MET A 69 -13.42 -5.26 4.16
N LYS A 70 -13.94 -6.06 3.23
CA LYS A 70 -14.88 -7.13 3.53
C LYS A 70 -14.19 -8.47 3.40
N ARG A 71 -14.44 -9.36 4.38
CA ARG A 71 -13.91 -10.72 4.35
C ARG A 71 -15.03 -11.69 3.98
N ASP A 72 -14.65 -12.72 3.24
CA ASP A 72 -15.56 -13.82 2.96
C ASP A 72 -15.59 -14.82 4.13
N MET A 73 -16.33 -15.91 3.97
CA MET A 73 -16.48 -16.93 5.03
C MET A 73 -15.17 -17.67 5.34
N THR A 74 -14.19 -17.62 4.43
CA THR A 74 -12.87 -18.24 4.66
C THR A 74 -11.89 -17.30 5.33
N GLY A 75 -12.28 -16.04 5.58
CA GLY A 75 -11.41 -15.01 6.17
C GLY A 75 -10.59 -14.24 5.16
N MET A 76 -10.71 -14.57 3.86
CA MET A 76 -10.03 -13.82 2.81
C MET A 76 -10.74 -12.50 2.54
N ILE A 77 -9.97 -11.48 2.22
CA ILE A 77 -10.55 -10.21 1.79
C ILE A 77 -11.12 -10.37 0.39
N SER A 78 -12.43 -10.21 0.27
CA SER A 78 -13.17 -10.38 -0.98
C SER A 78 -13.48 -9.06 -1.66
N GLU A 79 -13.45 -7.94 -0.92
CA GLU A 79 -13.75 -6.62 -1.45
C GLU A 79 -12.98 -5.56 -0.68
N VAL A 80 -12.44 -4.59 -1.40
CA VAL A 80 -11.84 -3.39 -0.82
C VAL A 80 -12.61 -2.20 -1.37
N GLU A 81 -13.24 -1.43 -0.48
CA GLU A 81 -13.91 -0.19 -0.81
C GLU A 81 -12.98 0.97 -0.48
N LEU A 82 -12.78 1.85 -1.45
CA LEU A 82 -12.07 3.11 -1.24
C LEU A 82 -13.10 4.25 -1.38
N ASP A 83 -13.46 4.84 -0.26
CA ASP A 83 -14.40 5.96 -0.22
C ASP A 83 -13.58 7.26 -0.19
N ILE A 84 -13.53 7.94 -1.33
CA ILE A 84 -12.81 9.22 -1.45
C ILE A 84 -13.73 10.30 -0.91
N GLN A 85 -13.46 10.74 0.30
CA GLN A 85 -14.27 11.78 0.96
C GLN A 85 -13.73 13.15 0.60
N LEU A 86 -14.53 13.87 -0.17
CA LEU A 86 -14.16 15.16 -0.74
C LEU A 86 -14.50 16.28 0.23
N PRO A 87 -13.69 17.34 0.29
CA PRO A 87 -14.01 18.49 1.13
C PRO A 87 -15.23 19.25 0.62
N ASP A 88 -15.87 20.00 1.51
CA ASP A 88 -16.96 20.92 1.12
C ASP A 88 -16.46 21.88 0.05
N GLY A 89 -17.31 22.13 -0.94
CA GLY A 89 -16.97 23.03 -2.05
C GLY A 89 -16.10 22.38 -3.14
N PHE A 90 -15.80 21.08 -3.03
CA PHE A 90 -15.09 20.39 -4.11
C PHE A 90 -15.96 20.43 -5.38
N PRO A 91 -15.40 20.84 -6.54
CA PRO A 91 -16.20 20.99 -7.76
C PRO A 91 -16.81 19.66 -8.23
N ASP A 92 -18.12 19.64 -8.39
CA ASP A 92 -18.85 18.43 -8.82
C ASP A 92 -18.34 17.88 -10.14
N LYS A 93 -17.88 18.75 -11.03
CA LYS A 93 -17.36 18.35 -12.36
C LYS A 93 -16.14 17.44 -12.27
N TYR A 94 -15.44 17.42 -11.13
CA TYR A 94 -14.23 16.61 -10.94
C TYR A 94 -14.48 15.31 -10.18
N ARG A 95 -15.68 15.04 -9.70
CA ARG A 95 -15.97 13.88 -8.86
C ARG A 95 -15.66 12.55 -9.57
N ASP A 96 -16.13 12.40 -10.79
CA ASP A 96 -15.84 11.20 -11.57
C ASP A 96 -14.38 11.10 -11.98
N ALA A 97 -13.77 12.24 -12.29
CA ALA A 97 -12.36 12.27 -12.69
C ALA A 97 -11.42 11.87 -11.56
N VAL A 98 -11.76 12.24 -10.31
CA VAL A 98 -10.94 11.83 -9.16
C VAL A 98 -11.02 10.33 -8.91
N ILE A 99 -12.15 9.71 -9.18
CA ILE A 99 -12.29 8.24 -9.12
C ILE A 99 -11.39 7.59 -10.17
N ARG A 100 -11.42 8.09 -11.40
CA ARG A 100 -10.55 7.58 -12.47
C ARG A 100 -9.08 7.76 -12.14
N ALA A 101 -8.71 8.85 -11.46
CA ALA A 101 -7.34 9.05 -10.99
C ALA A 101 -6.95 7.96 -9.99
N ALA A 102 -7.78 7.68 -9.00
CA ALA A 102 -7.53 6.64 -8.01
C ALA A 102 -7.37 5.26 -8.65
N GLU A 103 -8.09 4.98 -9.74
CA GLU A 103 -8.02 3.71 -10.45
C GLU A 103 -6.69 3.46 -11.17
N GLN A 104 -5.83 4.47 -11.29
CA GLN A 104 -4.49 4.31 -11.86
C GLN A 104 -3.51 3.63 -10.91
N CYS A 105 -3.93 3.30 -9.72
CA CYS A 105 -3.11 2.70 -8.67
C CYS A 105 -2.31 1.49 -9.18
N ALA A 106 -0.97 1.56 -9.05
CA ALA A 106 -0.09 0.49 -9.48
C ALA A 106 -0.31 -0.80 -8.67
N VAL A 107 -0.62 -0.67 -7.38
CA VAL A 107 -0.91 -1.83 -6.52
C VAL A 107 -2.15 -2.55 -7.02
N LYS A 108 -3.23 -1.82 -7.33
CA LYS A 108 -4.47 -2.39 -7.86
C LYS A 108 -4.21 -3.13 -9.17
N LYS A 109 -3.43 -2.52 -10.08
CA LYS A 109 -3.10 -3.13 -11.37
C LYS A 109 -2.35 -4.44 -11.19
N HIS A 110 -1.45 -4.52 -10.21
CA HIS A 110 -0.69 -5.76 -9.92
C HIS A 110 -1.53 -6.82 -9.24
N LEU A 111 -2.64 -6.45 -8.61
CA LEU A 111 -3.60 -7.42 -8.07
C LEU A 111 -4.50 -7.98 -9.18
N GLU A 112 -4.81 -7.18 -10.18
CA GLU A 112 -5.60 -7.62 -11.34
C GLU A 112 -4.80 -8.51 -12.29
N ASP A 113 -3.50 -8.22 -12.42
CA ASP A 113 -2.55 -8.98 -13.24
C ASP A 113 -1.33 -9.30 -12.38
N PRO A 114 -1.43 -10.30 -11.49
CA PRO A 114 -0.43 -10.53 -10.47
C PRO A 114 0.86 -11.11 -11.04
N PRO A 115 2.01 -10.81 -10.37
CA PRO A 115 3.28 -11.41 -10.75
C PRO A 115 3.33 -12.89 -10.39
N SER A 116 4.19 -13.63 -11.05
CA SER A 116 4.52 -14.99 -10.64
C SER A 116 5.54 -14.96 -9.51
N PHE A 117 5.59 -16.05 -8.74
CA PHE A 117 6.49 -16.17 -7.59
C PHE A 117 7.46 -17.32 -7.83
N ASP A 118 8.75 -17.05 -7.60
CA ASP A 118 9.81 -18.04 -7.58
C ASP A 118 10.44 -18.03 -6.19
N ILE A 119 10.13 -19.04 -5.40
CA ILE A 119 10.60 -19.13 -4.01
C ILE A 119 11.61 -20.26 -3.95
N ARG A 120 12.85 -19.92 -3.57
CA ARG A 120 13.98 -20.87 -3.56
C ARG A 120 14.91 -20.58 -2.41
N THR A 121 15.81 -21.48 -2.16
CA THR A 121 16.87 -21.30 -1.17
C THR A 121 18.24 -21.28 -1.84
N SER A 122 19.17 -20.63 -1.19
CA SER A 122 20.59 -20.70 -1.53
C SER A 122 21.39 -20.67 -0.23
N VAL A 123 22.63 -21.15 -0.27
CA VAL A 123 23.51 -21.13 0.90
C VAL A 123 24.49 -19.98 0.71
N THR A 124 24.47 -19.03 1.66
CA THR A 124 25.39 -17.91 1.68
C THR A 124 26.75 -18.40 2.15
N ALA A 125 27.81 -18.07 1.40
CA ALA A 125 29.16 -18.35 1.87
C ALA A 125 29.41 -17.53 3.14
N GLN A 126 29.78 -18.22 4.24
CA GLN A 126 30.16 -17.52 5.45
C GLN A 126 31.55 -16.92 5.28
N ALA A 127 31.73 -15.71 5.82
CA ALA A 127 33.05 -15.14 5.93
C ALA A 127 33.91 -16.08 6.78
N ALA A 128 35.16 -16.29 6.37
CA ALA A 128 36.10 -17.07 7.15
C ALA A 128 36.26 -16.42 8.52
N ALA A 129 36.09 -17.23 9.54
CA ALA A 129 36.20 -16.74 10.92
C ALA A 129 37.68 -16.40 11.23
#